data_2b545019cc14a080b62e197b21841746
#
_entry.id   2b545019cc14a080b62e197b21841746
#
_cell.length_a   1.000
_cell.length_b   1.000
_cell.length_c   1.000
_cell.angle_alpha   90.00
_cell.angle_beta   90.00
_cell.angle_gamma   90.00
#
_symmetry.space_group_name_H-M   'P 1'
#
loop_
_entity.id
_entity.type
_entity.pdbx_description
1 polymer ?
#
loop_
_entity_poly.entity_id
_entity_poly.type
_entity_poly.pdbx_seq_one_letter_code
_entity_poly.pdbx_strand_id
1 'polypeptide(L)'
;WRKNLMSLDKKYIEHFVNVSSKAALASSYLVGKKDKIAADQAAVDAMRIELNKIDMNGTIVIGEGALDEAPLLYTGEKLGNKKGPEFDIAVDPLEGTNFAANNLPGAISVIAVSEKGNLFNAPETYMDKIATGNIEKGLIDLDFSIKKNISNLAEFLNKDISSITACVMDRPRHKRIIEELKQLNVKIKLITDGDVLGALYVSNPKYNVDIFLGIGGGPEGVLAASALDAFNCHFQGRFIFDNDKDINEAKIMGIKDLDKKYELKEIVKGDSIFCATGITSSEVLSGIHIQGNRYNSETLVTHKNTNFREIL
;
A
#
# COMPACT_ATOMS: atom_id res chain seq x y z
N TRP A 1 -3.04 36.59 11.73
CA TRP A 1 -3.98 35.50 12.05
C TRP A 1 -4.35 34.72 10.78
N ARG A 2 -3.44 33.89 10.23
CA ARG A 2 -3.81 32.84 9.28
C ARG A 2 -4.21 31.64 10.13
N LYS A 3 -5.53 31.40 10.23
CA LYS A 3 -6.04 30.13 10.75
C LYS A 3 -5.41 29.00 9.91
N ASN A 4 -4.80 28.04 10.59
CA ASN A 4 -4.49 26.71 10.05
C ASN A 4 -5.82 26.03 9.64
N LEU A 5 -6.25 26.25 8.40
CA LEU A 5 -7.49 25.70 7.87
C LEU A 5 -7.27 24.43 7.02
N MET A 6 -6.07 23.87 7.04
CA MET A 6 -5.69 22.78 6.13
C MET A 6 -4.70 21.82 6.79
N SER A 7 -5.07 21.20 7.90
CA SER A 7 -4.36 20.01 8.34
C SER A 7 -5.26 18.80 8.15
N LEU A 8 -4.67 17.67 7.77
CA LEU A 8 -5.33 16.38 7.79
C LEU A 8 -5.67 16.05 9.25
N ASP A 9 -6.90 16.41 9.67
CA ASP A 9 -7.34 16.34 11.05
C ASP A 9 -7.71 14.89 11.43
N LYS A 10 -7.42 14.50 12.67
CA LYS A 10 -7.79 13.19 13.24
C LYS A 10 -9.29 12.87 13.06
N LYS A 11 -10.18 13.86 12.97
CA LYS A 11 -11.62 13.68 12.71
C LYS A 11 -11.91 12.90 11.41
N TYR A 12 -11.01 12.92 10.43
CA TYR A 12 -11.17 12.20 9.17
C TYR A 12 -10.92 10.69 9.31
N ILE A 13 -10.29 10.23 10.38
CA ILE A 13 -9.97 8.81 10.60
C ILE A 13 -11.24 7.97 10.48
N GLU A 14 -12.29 8.30 11.22
CA GLU A 14 -13.55 7.54 11.21
C GLU A 14 -14.18 7.48 9.81
N HIS A 15 -14.08 8.57 9.04
CA HIS A 15 -14.57 8.61 7.67
C HIS A 15 -13.82 7.63 6.76
N PHE A 16 -12.48 7.62 6.81
CA PHE A 16 -11.68 6.75 5.95
C PHE A 16 -11.71 5.29 6.41
N VAL A 17 -11.84 5.01 7.70
CA VAL A 17 -12.15 3.67 8.21
C VAL A 17 -13.48 3.17 7.64
N ASN A 18 -14.52 4.00 7.65
CA ASN A 18 -15.81 3.62 7.06
C ASN A 18 -15.70 3.36 5.56
N VAL A 19 -14.92 4.17 4.83
CA VAL A 19 -14.68 4.00 3.39
C VAL A 19 -14.08 2.61 3.09
N SER A 20 -12.96 2.26 3.72
CA SER A 20 -12.30 0.96 3.50
C SER A 20 -13.12 -0.21 4.02
N SER A 21 -13.82 -0.05 5.16
CA SER A 21 -14.69 -1.07 5.73
C SER A 21 -15.90 -1.37 4.84
N LYS A 22 -16.52 -0.36 4.23
CA LYS A 22 -17.65 -0.56 3.29
C LYS A 22 -17.21 -1.20 1.99
N ALA A 23 -16.06 -0.84 1.47
CA ALA A 23 -15.47 -1.50 0.31
C ALA A 23 -15.17 -2.98 0.60
N ALA A 24 -14.52 -3.26 1.74
CA ALA A 24 -14.24 -4.62 2.19
C ALA A 24 -15.52 -5.45 2.37
N LEU A 25 -16.57 -4.86 2.98
CA LEU A 25 -17.86 -5.54 3.13
C LEU A 25 -18.49 -5.87 1.77
N ALA A 26 -18.50 -4.93 0.83
CA ALA A 26 -19.11 -5.15 -0.49
C ALA A 26 -18.41 -6.29 -1.25
N SER A 27 -17.07 -6.28 -1.25
CA SER A 27 -16.26 -7.35 -1.86
C SER A 27 -16.44 -8.70 -1.16
N SER A 28 -16.62 -8.71 0.17
CA SER A 28 -16.72 -9.94 0.97
C SER A 28 -17.87 -10.86 0.57
N TYR A 29 -18.97 -10.32 0.03
CA TYR A 29 -20.09 -11.11 -0.50
C TYR A 29 -19.72 -11.93 -1.74
N LEU A 30 -18.61 -11.60 -2.38
CA LEU A 30 -18.10 -12.25 -3.60
C LEU A 30 -16.85 -13.10 -3.35
N VAL A 31 -16.39 -13.19 -2.11
CA VAL A 31 -15.27 -14.05 -1.72
C VAL A 31 -15.57 -15.51 -2.05
N GLY A 32 -14.60 -16.18 -2.70
CA GLY A 32 -14.69 -17.59 -3.10
C GLY A 32 -15.52 -17.85 -4.36
N LYS A 33 -16.13 -16.84 -4.99
CA LYS A 33 -16.95 -17.00 -6.19
C LYS A 33 -16.17 -17.06 -7.49
N LYS A 34 -14.83 -16.94 -7.43
CA LYS A 34 -13.93 -16.98 -8.60
C LYS A 34 -14.15 -15.87 -9.62
N ASP A 35 -14.89 -14.84 -9.25
CA ASP A 35 -15.15 -13.66 -10.07
C ASP A 35 -14.41 -12.45 -9.50
N LYS A 36 -13.18 -12.24 -9.99
CA LYS A 36 -12.31 -11.15 -9.58
C LYS A 36 -12.89 -9.78 -9.93
N ILE A 37 -13.45 -9.68 -11.14
CA ILE A 37 -13.97 -8.41 -11.67
C ILE A 37 -15.18 -7.97 -10.87
N ALA A 38 -16.13 -8.87 -10.60
CA ALA A 38 -17.30 -8.51 -9.79
C ALA A 38 -16.93 -8.14 -8.35
N ALA A 39 -15.97 -8.86 -7.74
CA ALA A 39 -15.53 -8.57 -6.38
C ALA A 39 -14.85 -7.21 -6.27
N ASP A 40 -14.04 -6.88 -7.25
CA ASP A 40 -13.35 -5.59 -7.37
C ASP A 40 -14.34 -4.45 -7.62
N GLN A 41 -15.21 -4.58 -8.61
CA GLN A 41 -16.25 -3.59 -8.92
C GLN A 41 -17.15 -3.29 -7.71
N ALA A 42 -17.51 -4.30 -6.92
CA ALA A 42 -18.29 -4.09 -5.70
C ALA A 42 -17.54 -3.23 -4.67
N ALA A 43 -16.23 -3.43 -4.51
CA ALA A 43 -15.40 -2.63 -3.64
C ALA A 43 -15.27 -1.19 -4.14
N VAL A 44 -15.01 -1.00 -5.45
CA VAL A 44 -14.92 0.31 -6.12
C VAL A 44 -16.20 1.13 -5.91
N ASP A 45 -17.36 0.54 -6.19
CA ASP A 45 -18.64 1.24 -6.08
C ASP A 45 -18.93 1.66 -4.63
N ALA A 46 -18.70 0.78 -3.67
CA ALA A 46 -18.90 1.07 -2.26
C ALA A 46 -17.93 2.17 -1.77
N MET A 47 -16.66 2.09 -2.15
CA MET A 47 -15.65 3.08 -1.79
C MET A 47 -16.01 4.47 -2.34
N ARG A 48 -16.38 4.57 -3.61
CA ARG A 48 -16.81 5.82 -4.25
C ARG A 48 -18.01 6.46 -3.56
N ILE A 49 -19.02 5.64 -3.21
CA ILE A 49 -20.23 6.12 -2.52
C ILE A 49 -19.84 6.74 -1.17
N GLU A 50 -19.00 6.09 -0.39
CA GLU A 50 -18.61 6.60 0.92
C GLU A 50 -17.69 7.83 0.83
N LEU A 51 -16.75 7.85 -0.10
CA LEU A 51 -15.87 9.02 -0.34
C LEU A 51 -16.67 10.27 -0.68
N ASN A 52 -17.73 10.13 -1.50
CA ASN A 52 -18.56 11.28 -1.90
C ASN A 52 -19.42 11.89 -0.77
N LYS A 53 -19.55 11.22 0.38
CA LYS A 53 -20.25 11.74 1.56
C LYS A 53 -19.36 12.65 2.43
N ILE A 54 -18.05 12.61 2.23
CA ILE A 54 -17.09 13.31 3.10
C ILE A 54 -16.99 14.79 2.69
N ASP A 55 -16.92 15.67 3.69
CA ASP A 55 -16.66 17.10 3.51
C ASP A 55 -15.19 17.32 3.14
N MET A 56 -14.89 17.12 1.85
CA MET A 56 -13.57 17.31 1.26
C MET A 56 -13.66 17.63 -0.23
N ASN A 57 -12.54 18.07 -0.80
CA ASN A 57 -12.28 18.18 -2.22
C ASN A 57 -11.13 17.23 -2.57
N GLY A 58 -11.44 15.93 -2.68
CA GLY A 58 -10.47 14.87 -2.92
C GLY A 58 -10.13 14.70 -4.39
N THR A 59 -8.90 14.31 -4.68
CA THR A 59 -8.45 13.90 -6.00
C THR A 59 -7.76 12.55 -5.89
N ILE A 60 -8.20 11.58 -6.69
CA ILE A 60 -7.48 10.31 -6.82
C ILE A 60 -6.15 10.59 -7.51
N VAL A 61 -5.03 10.31 -6.85
CA VAL A 61 -3.68 10.38 -7.42
C VAL A 61 -3.10 9.01 -7.69
N ILE A 62 -3.60 7.98 -6.99
CA ILE A 62 -3.37 6.56 -7.23
C ILE A 62 -4.74 5.89 -7.18
N GLY A 63 -5.10 5.21 -8.25
CA GLY A 63 -6.38 4.52 -8.39
C GLY A 63 -6.28 3.33 -9.32
N GLU A 64 -7.40 2.90 -9.86
CA GLU A 64 -7.50 1.81 -10.81
C GLU A 64 -7.85 2.35 -12.20
N GLY A 65 -7.00 2.02 -13.17
CA GLY A 65 -7.19 2.42 -14.56
C GLY A 65 -6.72 3.84 -14.89
N ALA A 66 -6.58 4.09 -16.19
CA ALA A 66 -6.17 5.37 -16.74
C ALA A 66 -7.31 6.40 -16.68
N LEU A 67 -6.96 7.68 -16.94
CA LEU A 67 -7.88 8.79 -17.04
C LEU A 67 -9.14 8.43 -17.88
N ASP A 68 -10.33 8.71 -17.33
CA ASP A 68 -11.63 8.52 -17.97
C ASP A 68 -12.12 7.05 -18.13
N GLU A 69 -11.51 6.06 -17.48
CA GLU A 69 -12.02 4.69 -17.47
C GLU A 69 -13.06 4.49 -16.35
N ALA A 70 -14.22 5.12 -16.46
CA ALA A 70 -15.36 4.75 -15.63
C ALA A 70 -15.84 3.31 -15.98
N PRO A 71 -16.13 2.45 -14.99
CA PRO A 71 -16.57 2.79 -13.63
C PRO A 71 -15.50 2.75 -12.53
N LEU A 72 -14.24 2.57 -12.84
CA LEU A 72 -13.14 2.47 -11.88
C LEU A 72 -12.88 3.80 -11.15
N LEU A 73 -12.21 3.75 -9.98
CA LEU A 73 -11.67 4.92 -9.27
C LEU A 73 -10.37 5.36 -9.97
N TYR A 74 -10.49 6.10 -11.06
CA TYR A 74 -9.39 6.45 -11.94
C TYR A 74 -8.56 7.63 -11.46
N THR A 75 -7.29 7.68 -11.83
CA THR A 75 -6.40 8.80 -11.51
C THR A 75 -6.93 10.11 -12.08
N GLY A 76 -7.09 11.12 -11.21
CA GLY A 76 -7.69 12.42 -11.54
C GLY A 76 -9.15 12.57 -11.16
N GLU A 77 -9.87 11.48 -10.82
CA GLU A 77 -11.26 11.53 -10.36
C GLU A 77 -11.40 12.46 -9.15
N LYS A 78 -12.45 13.31 -9.16
CA LYS A 78 -12.75 14.23 -8.06
C LYS A 78 -13.86 13.66 -7.20
N LEU A 79 -13.55 13.53 -5.91
CA LEU A 79 -14.43 12.91 -4.91
C LEU A 79 -14.64 13.82 -3.70
N GLY A 80 -15.68 13.51 -2.94
CA GLY A 80 -16.15 14.33 -1.83
C GLY A 80 -17.24 15.29 -2.27
N ASN A 81 -17.86 15.96 -1.29
CA ASN A 81 -18.96 16.90 -1.56
C ASN A 81 -18.49 18.30 -1.99
N LYS A 82 -17.19 18.45 -2.25
CA LYS A 82 -16.52 19.71 -2.65
C LYS A 82 -16.56 20.82 -1.60
N LYS A 83 -16.83 20.46 -0.34
CA LYS A 83 -16.78 21.34 0.82
C LYS A 83 -15.66 20.88 1.73
N GLY A 84 -14.68 21.70 2.00
CA GLY A 84 -13.60 21.33 2.91
C GLY A 84 -12.21 21.34 2.26
N PRO A 85 -11.23 20.70 2.89
CA PRO A 85 -9.84 20.73 2.42
C PRO A 85 -9.63 19.94 1.13
N GLU A 86 -8.56 20.28 0.43
CA GLU A 86 -8.10 19.55 -0.75
C GLU A 86 -7.20 18.39 -0.29
N PHE A 87 -7.52 17.17 -0.74
CA PHE A 87 -6.77 15.97 -0.44
C PHE A 87 -6.33 15.23 -1.70
N ASP A 88 -5.11 14.65 -1.62
CA ASP A 88 -4.69 13.57 -2.50
C ASP A 88 -5.17 12.24 -1.89
N ILE A 89 -5.70 11.37 -2.73
CA ILE A 89 -6.24 10.07 -2.34
C ILE A 89 -5.56 9.00 -3.17
N ALA A 90 -5.00 7.99 -2.50
CA ALA A 90 -4.49 6.77 -3.11
C ALA A 90 -5.37 5.61 -2.65
N VAL A 91 -5.85 4.78 -3.58
CA VAL A 91 -6.73 3.65 -3.29
C VAL A 91 -6.32 2.39 -4.02
N ASP A 92 -6.59 1.27 -3.37
CA ASP A 92 -6.78 -0.04 -3.98
C ASP A 92 -7.98 -0.68 -3.26
N PRO A 93 -9.18 -0.59 -3.88
CA PRO A 93 -10.41 -1.07 -3.26
C PRO A 93 -10.41 -2.55 -2.94
N LEU A 94 -9.69 -3.37 -3.72
CA LEU A 94 -9.50 -4.79 -3.51
C LEU A 94 -8.06 -5.22 -3.85
N GLU A 95 -7.12 -4.95 -2.97
CA GLU A 95 -5.78 -5.55 -3.07
C GLU A 95 -5.83 -7.05 -2.78
N GLY A 96 -5.19 -7.83 -3.66
CA GLY A 96 -5.25 -9.28 -3.57
C GLY A 96 -6.54 -9.85 -4.18
N THR A 97 -6.92 -9.41 -5.38
CA THR A 97 -8.11 -9.90 -6.12
C THR A 97 -8.12 -11.42 -6.26
N ASN A 98 -6.94 -12.04 -6.42
CA ASN A 98 -6.82 -13.49 -6.46
C ASN A 98 -7.14 -14.15 -5.12
N PHE A 99 -6.77 -13.52 -4.01
CA PHE A 99 -7.10 -14.01 -2.67
C PHE A 99 -8.62 -13.97 -2.44
N ALA A 100 -9.26 -12.85 -2.74
CA ALA A 100 -10.72 -12.72 -2.59
C ALA A 100 -11.46 -13.75 -3.46
N ALA A 101 -11.13 -13.84 -4.75
CA ALA A 101 -11.81 -14.74 -5.68
C ALA A 101 -11.72 -16.21 -5.29
N ASN A 102 -10.62 -16.64 -4.66
CA ASN A 102 -10.36 -18.02 -4.28
C ASN A 102 -10.52 -18.28 -2.77
N ASN A 103 -11.02 -17.34 -2.01
CA ASN A 103 -11.14 -17.40 -0.55
C ASN A 103 -9.81 -17.77 0.14
N LEU A 104 -8.73 -17.13 -0.31
CA LEU A 104 -7.40 -17.25 0.27
C LEU A 104 -7.14 -16.09 1.27
N PRO A 105 -6.26 -16.31 2.26
CA PRO A 105 -5.90 -15.26 3.22
C PRO A 105 -5.21 -14.06 2.58
N GLY A 106 -5.54 -12.84 3.02
CA GLY A 106 -4.73 -11.66 2.74
C GLY A 106 -5.33 -10.63 1.77
N ALA A 107 -6.58 -10.79 1.32
CA ALA A 107 -7.27 -9.72 0.60
C ALA A 107 -7.65 -8.58 1.55
N ILE A 108 -7.34 -7.34 1.15
CA ILE A 108 -7.61 -6.13 1.92
C ILE A 108 -8.18 -5.02 1.03
N SER A 109 -8.90 -4.07 1.63
CA SER A 109 -9.28 -2.81 0.99
C SER A 109 -8.43 -1.68 1.56
N VAL A 110 -7.80 -0.88 0.72
CA VAL A 110 -6.78 0.08 1.12
C VAL A 110 -7.09 1.49 0.65
N ILE A 111 -6.87 2.47 1.55
CA ILE A 111 -6.91 3.89 1.24
C ILE A 111 -5.79 4.62 1.98
N ALA A 112 -5.11 5.52 1.29
CA ALA A 112 -4.22 6.51 1.90
C ALA A 112 -4.65 7.91 1.47
N VAL A 113 -4.66 8.84 2.41
CA VAL A 113 -5.07 10.22 2.19
C VAL A 113 -4.04 11.17 2.78
N SER A 114 -3.71 12.21 2.04
CA SER A 114 -2.84 13.28 2.50
C SER A 114 -3.34 14.63 1.98
N GLU A 115 -2.78 15.72 2.48
CA GLU A 115 -3.02 17.03 1.90
C GLU A 115 -2.54 17.06 0.44
N LYS A 116 -3.21 17.88 -0.38
CA LYS A 116 -2.92 17.99 -1.81
C LYS A 116 -1.43 18.25 -2.09
N GLY A 117 -0.87 17.46 -3.01
CA GLY A 117 0.53 17.53 -3.45
C GLY A 117 1.51 16.73 -2.56
N ASN A 118 1.02 16.01 -1.57
CA ASN A 118 1.85 15.23 -0.64
C ASN A 118 1.99 13.75 -0.99
N LEU A 119 1.07 13.17 -1.75
CA LEU A 119 1.23 11.82 -2.28
C LEU A 119 1.83 11.86 -3.68
N PHE A 120 2.78 10.97 -3.91
CA PHE A 120 3.41 10.85 -5.22
C PHE A 120 2.42 10.26 -6.23
N ASN A 121 2.25 10.94 -7.36
CA ASN A 121 1.48 10.43 -8.48
C ASN A 121 2.37 9.48 -9.29
N ALA A 122 2.23 8.18 -9.07
CA ALA A 122 3.05 7.14 -9.70
C ALA A 122 2.50 6.74 -11.07
N PRO A 123 3.36 6.52 -12.06
CA PRO A 123 2.94 5.94 -13.33
C PRO A 123 2.50 4.47 -13.14
N GLU A 124 1.62 4.02 -14.03
CA GLU A 124 1.11 2.64 -14.12
C GLU A 124 2.20 1.70 -14.67
N THR A 125 3.28 1.55 -13.93
CA THR A 125 4.41 0.69 -14.27
C THR A 125 4.93 -0.06 -13.06
N TYR A 126 5.84 -1.00 -13.26
CA TYR A 126 6.47 -1.70 -12.14
C TYR A 126 7.43 -0.79 -11.36
N MET A 127 7.61 -1.14 -10.10
CA MET A 127 8.56 -0.53 -9.17
C MET A 127 9.36 -1.63 -8.48
N ASP A 128 10.68 -1.52 -8.50
CA ASP A 128 11.56 -2.29 -7.62
C ASP A 128 11.50 -1.67 -6.21
N LYS A 129 11.27 -2.48 -5.20
CA LYS A 129 10.97 -2.06 -3.83
C LYS A 129 11.78 -2.80 -2.80
N ILE A 130 12.20 -2.05 -1.78
CA ILE A 130 12.79 -2.61 -0.57
C ILE A 130 12.19 -1.91 0.65
N ALA A 131 11.80 -2.68 1.67
CA ALA A 131 11.32 -2.14 2.93
C ALA A 131 11.85 -2.94 4.11
N THR A 132 12.07 -2.23 5.24
CA THR A 132 12.44 -2.83 6.53
C THR A 132 11.75 -2.05 7.65
N GLY A 133 11.82 -2.55 8.87
CA GLY A 133 11.45 -1.78 10.05
C GLY A 133 12.26 -0.49 10.17
N ASN A 134 12.20 0.15 11.32
CA ASN A 134 12.96 1.36 11.59
C ASN A 134 14.45 1.03 11.69
N ILE A 135 15.25 1.55 10.77
CA ILE A 135 16.69 1.34 10.67
C ILE A 135 17.41 2.67 10.42
N GLU A 136 18.73 2.67 10.57
CA GLU A 136 19.56 3.80 10.22
C GLU A 136 19.57 4.06 8.70
N LYS A 137 19.59 5.35 8.33
CA LYS A 137 19.65 5.74 6.92
C LYS A 137 20.94 5.24 6.27
N GLY A 138 20.81 4.65 5.08
CA GLY A 138 21.95 4.14 4.30
C GLY A 138 22.40 2.74 4.69
N LEU A 139 21.76 2.11 5.68
CA LEU A 139 22.04 0.72 6.04
C LEU A 139 21.58 -0.25 4.94
N ILE A 140 20.43 0.02 4.37
CA ILE A 140 19.79 -0.75 3.28
C ILE A 140 19.59 0.17 2.08
N ASP A 141 19.83 -0.37 0.88
CA ASP A 141 19.71 0.41 -0.34
C ASP A 141 19.42 -0.49 -1.55
N LEU A 142 18.57 -0.04 -2.48
CA LEU A 142 18.27 -0.74 -3.74
C LEU A 142 19.51 -0.94 -4.64
N ASP A 143 20.52 -0.07 -4.50
CA ASP A 143 21.78 -0.18 -5.26
C ASP A 143 22.76 -1.18 -4.66
N PHE A 144 22.49 -1.69 -3.47
CA PHE A 144 23.29 -2.76 -2.87
C PHE A 144 22.86 -4.13 -3.40
N SER A 145 23.81 -5.06 -3.42
CA SER A 145 23.46 -6.47 -3.65
C SER A 145 22.55 -7.00 -2.53
N ILE A 146 21.74 -7.99 -2.83
CA ILE A 146 20.90 -8.67 -1.83
C ILE A 146 21.76 -9.14 -0.64
N LYS A 147 22.93 -9.75 -0.93
CA LYS A 147 23.87 -10.18 0.10
C LYS A 147 24.28 -9.02 1.01
N LYS A 148 24.60 -7.84 0.46
CA LYS A 148 25.02 -6.67 1.25
C LYS A 148 23.87 -6.19 2.13
N ASN A 149 22.67 -6.04 1.57
CA ASN A 149 21.49 -5.65 2.32
C ASN A 149 21.20 -6.61 3.47
N ILE A 150 21.20 -7.90 3.22
CA ILE A 150 20.96 -8.93 4.24
C ILE A 150 22.03 -8.91 5.31
N SER A 151 23.32 -8.80 4.94
CA SER A 151 24.42 -8.76 5.91
C SER A 151 24.35 -7.53 6.81
N ASN A 152 24.11 -6.35 6.24
CA ASN A 152 23.96 -5.11 6.99
C ASN A 152 22.77 -5.21 7.96
N LEU A 153 21.64 -5.73 7.49
CA LEU A 153 20.44 -5.88 8.31
C LEU A 153 20.64 -6.88 9.45
N ALA A 154 21.30 -8.01 9.18
CA ALA A 154 21.61 -9.01 10.18
C ALA A 154 22.52 -8.46 11.29
N GLU A 155 23.56 -7.72 10.91
CA GLU A 155 24.45 -7.03 11.85
C GLU A 155 23.69 -6.01 12.70
N PHE A 156 22.89 -5.14 12.09
CA PHE A 156 22.08 -4.14 12.79
C PHE A 156 21.10 -4.75 13.79
N LEU A 157 20.43 -5.83 13.38
CA LEU A 157 19.46 -6.54 14.24
C LEU A 157 20.14 -7.49 15.26
N ASN A 158 21.45 -7.63 15.20
CA ASN A 158 22.21 -8.61 15.99
C ASN A 158 21.65 -10.04 15.84
N LYS A 159 21.42 -10.44 14.59
CA LYS A 159 20.91 -11.75 14.19
C LYS A 159 21.90 -12.47 13.29
N ASP A 160 21.91 -13.79 13.32
CA ASP A 160 22.53 -14.57 12.25
C ASP A 160 21.76 -14.37 10.93
N ILE A 161 22.45 -14.41 9.81
CA ILE A 161 21.84 -14.28 8.48
C ILE A 161 20.72 -15.32 8.27
N SER A 162 20.92 -16.55 8.76
CA SER A 162 19.92 -17.63 8.72
C SER A 162 18.68 -17.39 9.59
N SER A 163 18.73 -16.37 10.45
CA SER A 163 17.59 -15.94 11.28
C SER A 163 16.83 -14.77 10.68
N ILE A 164 17.36 -14.14 9.63
CA ILE A 164 16.66 -13.09 8.87
C ILE A 164 15.51 -13.74 8.08
N THR A 165 14.37 -13.08 8.07
CA THR A 165 13.21 -13.48 7.27
C THR A 165 12.92 -12.40 6.22
N ALA A 166 12.98 -12.78 4.94
CA ALA A 166 12.62 -11.94 3.81
C ALA A 166 11.22 -12.30 3.30
N CYS A 167 10.35 -11.32 3.11
CA CYS A 167 9.08 -11.48 2.41
C CYS A 167 9.28 -11.15 0.92
N VAL A 168 8.85 -12.05 0.05
CA VAL A 168 8.98 -11.91 -1.43
C VAL A 168 7.73 -12.48 -2.08
N MET A 169 7.22 -11.84 -3.13
CA MET A 169 6.14 -12.42 -3.93
C MET A 169 6.64 -13.60 -4.78
N ASP A 170 5.88 -14.68 -4.81
CA ASP A 170 6.14 -15.85 -5.66
C ASP A 170 5.69 -15.55 -7.11
N ARG A 171 6.55 -14.87 -7.83
CA ARG A 171 6.36 -14.52 -9.24
C ARG A 171 7.61 -14.85 -10.04
N PRO A 172 7.51 -15.22 -11.33
CA PRO A 172 8.68 -15.52 -12.17
C PRO A 172 9.77 -14.45 -12.17
N ARG A 173 9.38 -13.16 -12.10
CA ARG A 173 10.30 -12.01 -12.03
C ARG A 173 11.14 -11.96 -10.77
N HIS A 174 10.74 -12.65 -9.69
CA HIS A 174 11.49 -12.71 -8.41
C HIS A 174 12.39 -13.94 -8.28
N LYS A 175 12.44 -14.81 -9.28
CA LYS A 175 13.23 -16.06 -9.22
C LYS A 175 14.67 -15.81 -8.78
N ARG A 176 15.32 -14.79 -9.34
CA ARG A 176 16.69 -14.40 -8.98
C ARG A 176 16.81 -14.00 -7.51
N ILE A 177 15.89 -13.15 -7.03
CA ILE A 177 15.87 -12.71 -5.62
C ILE A 177 15.74 -13.92 -4.69
N ILE A 178 14.79 -14.81 -4.98
CA ILE A 178 14.55 -16.03 -4.19
C ILE A 178 15.76 -16.95 -4.19
N GLU A 179 16.42 -17.15 -5.33
CA GLU A 179 17.63 -17.98 -5.43
C GLU A 179 18.80 -17.41 -4.62
N GLU A 180 19.06 -16.09 -4.71
CA GLU A 180 20.11 -15.42 -3.93
C GLU A 180 19.83 -15.52 -2.42
N LEU A 181 18.58 -15.31 -1.97
CA LEU A 181 18.20 -15.47 -0.57
C LEU A 181 18.40 -16.92 -0.06
N LYS A 182 18.05 -17.92 -0.87
CA LYS A 182 18.29 -19.34 -0.55
C LYS A 182 19.78 -19.66 -0.41
N GLN A 183 20.63 -19.12 -1.28
CA GLN A 183 22.09 -19.30 -1.19
C GLN A 183 22.68 -18.69 0.08
N LEU A 184 22.05 -17.65 0.63
CA LEU A 184 22.43 -17.02 1.89
C LEU A 184 21.81 -17.72 3.11
N ASN A 185 21.02 -18.77 2.93
CA ASN A 185 20.25 -19.44 3.98
C ASN A 185 19.26 -18.52 4.73
N VAL A 186 18.77 -17.47 4.08
CA VAL A 186 17.74 -16.58 4.63
C VAL A 186 16.40 -17.30 4.64
N LYS A 187 15.61 -17.12 5.68
CA LYS A 187 14.21 -17.57 5.72
C LYS A 187 13.37 -16.76 4.75
N ILE A 188 12.54 -17.43 3.94
CA ILE A 188 11.74 -16.76 2.92
C ILE A 188 10.27 -16.98 3.22
N LYS A 189 9.53 -15.88 3.43
CA LYS A 189 8.08 -15.85 3.45
C LYS A 189 7.60 -15.54 2.03
N LEU A 190 7.15 -16.57 1.31
CA LEU A 190 6.57 -16.39 -0.03
C LEU A 190 5.09 -16.02 0.08
N ILE A 191 4.69 -14.98 -0.64
CA ILE A 191 3.30 -14.57 -0.82
C ILE A 191 2.94 -14.61 -2.31
N THR A 192 1.73 -15.02 -2.63
CA THR A 192 1.31 -15.17 -4.04
C THR A 192 0.60 -13.94 -4.57
N ASP A 193 0.22 -13.01 -3.71
CA ASP A 193 -0.44 -11.75 -4.03
C ASP A 193 -0.30 -10.79 -2.83
N GLY A 194 -0.74 -9.51 -2.94
CA GLY A 194 -0.78 -8.58 -1.81
C GLY A 194 0.55 -7.87 -1.53
N ASP A 195 0.95 -6.97 -2.42
CA ASP A 195 2.20 -6.21 -2.34
C ASP A 195 2.23 -5.25 -1.14
N VAL A 196 1.14 -4.54 -0.88
CA VAL A 196 1.00 -3.62 0.26
C VAL A 196 1.02 -4.39 1.58
N LEU A 197 0.27 -5.49 1.68
CA LEU A 197 0.26 -6.33 2.87
C LEU A 197 1.64 -6.97 3.11
N GLY A 198 2.31 -7.39 2.03
CA GLY A 198 3.68 -7.92 2.09
C GLY A 198 4.68 -6.93 2.67
N ALA A 199 4.60 -5.67 2.25
CA ALA A 199 5.43 -4.60 2.81
C ALA A 199 5.06 -4.29 4.27
N LEU A 200 3.78 -4.32 4.64
CA LEU A 200 3.32 -4.09 6.02
C LEU A 200 3.90 -5.06 7.04
N TYR A 201 4.28 -6.28 6.65
CA TYR A 201 4.88 -7.23 7.59
C TYR A 201 6.14 -6.69 8.30
N VAL A 202 6.90 -5.79 7.67
CA VAL A 202 8.11 -5.22 8.30
C VAL A 202 7.79 -4.18 9.38
N SER A 203 6.55 -3.72 9.46
CA SER A 203 6.15 -2.64 10.39
C SER A 203 6.13 -3.05 11.86
N ASN A 204 6.01 -4.35 12.14
CA ASN A 204 5.92 -4.86 13.50
C ASN A 204 6.62 -6.22 13.63
N PRO A 205 7.55 -6.39 14.61
CA PRO A 205 8.26 -7.64 14.85
C PRO A 205 7.36 -8.87 15.06
N LYS A 206 6.10 -8.69 15.48
CA LYS A 206 5.16 -9.81 15.66
C LYS A 206 4.88 -10.60 14.38
N TYR A 207 5.08 -9.97 13.21
CA TYR A 207 4.88 -10.63 11.91
C TYR A 207 6.09 -11.46 11.45
N ASN A 208 7.20 -11.40 12.20
CA ASN A 208 8.42 -12.18 11.94
C ASN A 208 8.99 -11.99 10.52
N VAL A 209 8.92 -10.77 9.97
CA VAL A 209 9.54 -10.40 8.70
C VAL A 209 10.47 -9.22 8.94
N ASP A 210 11.71 -9.36 8.54
CA ASP A 210 12.75 -8.33 8.73
C ASP A 210 12.92 -7.43 7.51
N ILE A 211 12.68 -7.96 6.31
CA ILE A 211 12.82 -7.25 5.05
C ILE A 211 11.77 -7.69 4.03
N PHE A 212 11.23 -6.74 3.28
CA PHE A 212 10.42 -6.97 2.09
C PHE A 212 11.26 -6.61 0.86
N LEU A 213 11.26 -7.48 -0.14
CA LEU A 213 11.97 -7.32 -1.41
C LEU A 213 11.06 -7.70 -2.55
N GLY A 214 10.95 -6.87 -3.55
CA GLY A 214 10.22 -7.29 -4.73
C GLY A 214 9.89 -6.19 -5.74
N ILE A 215 9.50 -6.67 -6.91
CA ILE A 215 9.01 -5.86 -8.02
C ILE A 215 7.50 -6.02 -8.08
N GLY A 216 6.78 -4.93 -7.94
CA GLY A 216 5.32 -4.87 -8.02
C GLY A 216 4.88 -3.55 -8.62
N GLY A 217 3.59 -3.25 -8.64
CA GLY A 217 3.11 -2.00 -9.22
C GLY A 217 3.63 -0.75 -8.50
N GLY A 218 3.87 0.29 -9.27
CA GLY A 218 4.24 1.60 -8.74
C GLY A 218 3.14 2.22 -7.86
N PRO A 219 1.86 2.14 -8.26
CA PRO A 219 0.72 2.54 -7.44
C PRO A 219 0.71 1.90 -6.06
N GLU A 220 0.88 0.58 -5.97
CA GLU A 220 0.95 -0.16 -4.70
C GLU A 220 2.19 0.26 -3.87
N GLY A 221 3.26 0.72 -4.54
CA GLY A 221 4.43 1.29 -3.86
C GLY A 221 4.11 2.57 -3.09
N VAL A 222 3.21 3.42 -3.59
CA VAL A 222 2.75 4.63 -2.88
C VAL A 222 1.88 4.26 -1.68
N LEU A 223 1.00 3.27 -1.83
CA LEU A 223 0.19 2.75 -0.72
C LEU A 223 1.06 2.10 0.36
N ALA A 224 2.04 1.27 -0.03
CA ALA A 224 2.99 0.65 0.89
C ALA A 224 3.81 1.70 1.66
N ALA A 225 4.34 2.71 0.97
CA ALA A 225 5.06 3.81 1.60
C ALA A 225 4.18 4.58 2.60
N SER A 226 2.90 4.84 2.24
CA SER A 226 1.93 5.51 3.11
C SER A 226 1.64 4.68 4.37
N ALA A 227 1.50 3.37 4.22
CA ALA A 227 1.31 2.45 5.33
C ALA A 227 2.50 2.44 6.31
N LEU A 228 3.72 2.47 5.77
CA LEU A 228 4.97 2.36 6.52
C LEU A 228 5.41 3.67 7.18
N ASP A 229 4.95 4.83 6.66
CA ASP A 229 5.40 6.14 7.11
C ASP A 229 5.14 6.39 8.59
N ALA A 230 3.97 6.05 9.10
CA ALA A 230 3.64 6.22 10.51
C ALA A 230 4.44 5.31 11.45
N PHE A 231 4.98 4.21 10.96
CA PHE A 231 5.84 3.30 11.73
C PHE A 231 7.31 3.68 11.70
N ASN A 232 7.67 4.77 11.00
CA ASN A 232 9.06 5.17 10.75
C ASN A 232 9.89 4.06 10.11
N CYS A 233 9.30 3.25 9.28
CA CYS A 233 9.97 2.21 8.53
C CYS A 233 10.84 2.81 7.42
N HIS A 234 11.79 2.02 6.95
CA HIS A 234 12.55 2.32 5.75
C HIS A 234 11.82 1.79 4.52
N PHE A 235 11.76 2.59 3.47
CA PHE A 235 11.23 2.20 2.17
C PHE A 235 11.98 2.93 1.06
N GLN A 236 12.36 2.20 0.03
CA GLN A 236 12.85 2.76 -1.23
C GLN A 236 12.12 2.11 -2.39
N GLY A 237 11.85 2.89 -3.43
CA GLY A 237 11.27 2.43 -4.68
C GLY A 237 11.98 3.02 -5.89
N ARG A 238 12.13 2.23 -6.96
CA ARG A 238 12.62 2.68 -8.27
C ARG A 238 11.69 2.16 -9.35
N PHE A 239 11.14 3.06 -10.17
CA PHE A 239 10.29 2.66 -11.28
C PHE A 239 11.07 1.89 -12.33
N ILE A 240 10.40 0.95 -12.98
CA ILE A 240 10.92 0.15 -14.07
C ILE A 240 10.11 0.50 -15.32
N PHE A 241 10.79 0.93 -16.37
CA PHE A 241 10.18 1.33 -17.61
C PHE A 241 10.61 0.36 -18.72
N ASP A 242 9.69 -0.49 -19.15
CA ASP A 242 9.96 -1.57 -20.09
C ASP A 242 9.77 -1.17 -21.57
N ASN A 243 9.15 -0.01 -21.81
CA ASN A 243 8.83 0.44 -23.17
C ASN A 243 8.73 1.97 -23.27
N ASP A 244 8.73 2.47 -24.50
CA ASP A 244 8.69 3.91 -24.80
C ASP A 244 7.38 4.59 -24.36
N LYS A 245 6.25 3.85 -24.27
CA LYS A 245 4.98 4.37 -23.81
C LYS A 245 5.10 4.75 -22.34
N ASP A 246 5.56 3.84 -21.49
CA ASP A 246 5.74 4.07 -20.05
C ASP A 246 6.73 5.22 -19.80
N ILE A 247 7.81 5.29 -20.57
CA ILE A 247 8.78 6.38 -20.50
C ILE A 247 8.13 7.74 -20.83
N ASN A 248 7.31 7.79 -21.86
CA ASN A 248 6.64 9.02 -22.27
C ASN A 248 5.59 9.45 -21.26
N GLU A 249 4.80 8.52 -20.71
CA GLU A 249 3.85 8.79 -19.64
C GLU A 249 4.56 9.34 -18.41
N ALA A 250 5.63 8.71 -17.96
CA ALA A 250 6.44 9.17 -16.84
C ALA A 250 6.96 10.62 -17.04
N LYS A 251 7.44 10.94 -18.24
CA LYS A 251 7.89 12.30 -18.59
C LYS A 251 6.74 13.32 -18.54
N ILE A 252 5.57 12.95 -19.04
CA ILE A 252 4.36 13.81 -18.96
C ILE A 252 3.97 14.06 -17.51
N MET A 253 4.10 13.05 -16.66
CA MET A 253 3.87 13.16 -15.20
C MET A 253 4.98 13.93 -14.46
N GLY A 254 6.04 14.38 -15.16
CA GLY A 254 7.11 15.19 -14.61
C GLY A 254 8.28 14.41 -14.02
N ILE A 255 8.38 13.12 -14.26
CA ILE A 255 9.53 12.30 -13.89
C ILE A 255 10.66 12.59 -14.90
N LYS A 256 11.71 13.27 -14.43
CA LYS A 256 12.84 13.69 -15.26
C LYS A 256 13.98 12.66 -15.29
N ASP A 257 14.21 12.02 -14.15
CA ASP A 257 15.23 11.00 -13.94
C ASP A 257 14.53 9.65 -13.83
N LEU A 258 14.66 8.84 -14.89
CA LEU A 258 13.99 7.53 -14.99
C LEU A 258 14.64 6.46 -14.10
N ASP A 259 15.91 6.65 -13.72
CA ASP A 259 16.64 5.73 -12.83
C ASP A 259 16.58 6.16 -11.36
N LYS A 260 15.82 7.23 -11.08
CA LYS A 260 15.73 7.79 -9.73
C LYS A 260 15.19 6.77 -8.74
N LYS A 261 15.91 6.63 -7.64
CA LYS A 261 15.48 5.95 -6.43
C LYS A 261 14.76 6.94 -5.53
N TYR A 262 13.54 6.61 -5.15
CA TYR A 262 12.70 7.42 -4.28
C TYR A 262 12.74 6.88 -2.86
N GLU A 263 13.04 7.73 -1.91
CA GLU A 263 12.90 7.47 -0.48
C GLU A 263 11.44 7.62 -0.05
N LEU A 264 11.05 6.98 1.05
CA LEU A 264 9.69 7.06 1.61
C LEU A 264 9.17 8.51 1.69
N LYS A 265 10.02 9.45 2.16
CA LYS A 265 9.64 10.86 2.33
C LYS A 265 9.49 11.64 1.02
N GLU A 266 9.95 11.10 -0.09
CA GLU A 266 9.73 11.67 -1.41
C GLU A 266 8.41 11.18 -2.00
N ILE A 267 7.94 9.99 -1.55
CA ILE A 267 6.67 9.38 -1.94
C ILE A 267 5.52 9.94 -1.10
N VAL A 268 5.73 10.07 0.21
CA VAL A 268 4.79 10.66 1.17
C VAL A 268 5.45 11.86 1.85
N LYS A 269 5.15 13.08 1.39
CA LYS A 269 5.87 14.30 1.79
C LYS A 269 5.39 14.91 3.09
N GLY A 270 4.15 14.71 3.45
CA GLY A 270 3.53 15.36 4.59
C GLY A 270 2.94 14.37 5.59
N ASP A 271 1.85 14.81 6.20
CA ASP A 271 1.02 13.96 7.03
C ASP A 271 0.13 13.07 6.18
N SER A 272 -0.20 11.88 6.67
CA SER A 272 -1.09 10.96 5.97
C SER A 272 -1.94 10.17 6.95
N ILE A 273 -3.17 9.84 6.53
CA ILE A 273 -4.00 8.80 7.11
C ILE A 273 -3.97 7.61 6.17
N PHE A 274 -3.65 6.44 6.69
CA PHE A 274 -3.72 5.18 5.96
C PHE A 274 -4.72 4.26 6.66
N CYS A 275 -5.59 3.60 5.89
CA CYS A 275 -6.51 2.59 6.37
C CYS A 275 -6.42 1.36 5.49
N ALA A 276 -6.29 0.18 6.12
CA ALA A 276 -6.39 -1.12 5.45
C ALA A 276 -7.39 -1.99 6.19
N THR A 277 -8.47 -2.41 5.54
CA THR A 277 -9.49 -3.26 6.12
C THR A 277 -9.40 -4.67 5.56
N GLY A 278 -9.39 -5.68 6.43
CA GLY A 278 -9.38 -7.08 6.03
C GLY A 278 -10.66 -7.48 5.29
N ILE A 279 -10.51 -8.06 4.09
CA ILE A 279 -11.62 -8.70 3.34
C ILE A 279 -11.62 -10.18 3.67
N THR A 280 -10.48 -10.84 3.52
CA THR A 280 -10.21 -12.19 4.02
C THR A 280 -9.20 -12.15 5.14
N SER A 281 -9.30 -13.05 6.12
CA SER A 281 -8.41 -13.04 7.28
C SER A 281 -6.95 -13.27 6.89
N SER A 282 -6.04 -12.59 7.60
CA SER A 282 -4.58 -12.70 7.45
C SER A 282 -3.90 -12.69 8.82
N GLU A 283 -2.57 -12.72 8.84
CA GLU A 283 -1.78 -12.54 10.08
C GLU A 283 -1.87 -11.10 10.62
N VAL A 284 -2.27 -10.15 9.79
CA VAL A 284 -2.34 -8.71 10.16
C VAL A 284 -3.74 -8.33 10.60
N LEU A 285 -4.77 -8.75 9.85
CA LEU A 285 -6.16 -8.33 10.01
C LEU A 285 -7.11 -9.52 9.88
N SER A 286 -8.15 -9.55 10.72
CA SER A 286 -9.29 -10.42 10.49
C SER A 286 -10.08 -9.94 9.28
N GLY A 287 -10.63 -10.88 8.51
CA GLY A 287 -11.53 -10.57 7.41
C GLY A 287 -12.93 -10.15 7.89
N ILE A 288 -13.81 -9.86 6.95
CA ILE A 288 -15.21 -9.53 7.24
C ILE A 288 -15.94 -10.76 7.79
N HIS A 289 -16.57 -10.60 8.94
CA HIS A 289 -17.44 -11.59 9.57
C HIS A 289 -18.87 -11.09 9.64
N ILE A 290 -19.79 -11.72 8.91
CA ILE A 290 -21.20 -11.34 8.83
C ILE A 290 -22.00 -12.19 9.80
N GLN A 291 -22.80 -11.55 10.67
CA GLN A 291 -23.71 -12.18 11.62
C GLN A 291 -25.11 -11.54 11.53
N GLY A 292 -26.01 -12.19 10.81
CA GLY A 292 -27.32 -11.63 10.53
C GLY A 292 -27.24 -10.31 9.76
N ASN A 293 -27.75 -9.23 10.31
CA ASN A 293 -27.72 -7.91 9.70
C ASN A 293 -26.52 -7.04 10.16
N ARG A 294 -25.57 -7.62 10.89
CA ARG A 294 -24.36 -6.93 11.37
C ARG A 294 -23.13 -7.57 10.75
N TYR A 295 -22.06 -6.81 10.67
CA TYR A 295 -20.75 -7.32 10.32
C TYR A 295 -19.69 -6.76 11.24
N ASN A 296 -18.62 -7.51 11.43
CA ASN A 296 -17.40 -7.06 12.08
C ASN A 296 -16.30 -6.96 11.03
N SER A 297 -15.50 -5.92 11.12
CA SER A 297 -14.30 -5.69 10.31
C SER A 297 -13.15 -5.28 11.21
N GLU A 298 -11.94 -5.63 10.83
CA GLU A 298 -10.73 -5.05 11.42
C GLU A 298 -10.06 -4.13 10.40
N THR A 299 -9.72 -2.94 10.83
CA THR A 299 -9.03 -1.92 10.02
C THR A 299 -7.76 -1.46 10.72
N LEU A 300 -6.61 -1.70 10.11
CA LEU A 300 -5.37 -1.04 10.51
C LEU A 300 -5.44 0.41 10.09
N VAL A 301 -5.30 1.30 11.06
CA VAL A 301 -5.32 2.75 10.85
C VAL A 301 -4.03 3.37 11.32
N THR A 302 -3.47 4.23 10.50
CA THR A 302 -2.35 5.08 10.92
C THR A 302 -2.64 6.54 10.62
N HIS A 303 -2.19 7.42 11.51
CA HIS A 303 -2.13 8.85 11.31
C HIS A 303 -0.83 9.38 11.91
N LYS A 304 0.07 9.81 11.07
CA LYS A 304 1.45 10.10 11.44
C LYS A 304 1.57 11.22 12.47
N ASN A 305 0.95 12.36 12.24
CA ASN A 305 1.10 13.53 13.10
C ASN A 305 0.56 13.33 14.52
N THR A 306 -0.43 12.46 14.69
CA THR A 306 -0.94 12.11 16.02
C THR A 306 -0.32 10.85 16.60
N ASN A 307 0.63 10.22 15.88
CA ASN A 307 1.24 8.95 16.24
C ASN A 307 0.20 7.84 16.50
N PHE A 308 -0.92 7.90 15.79
CA PHE A 308 -2.00 6.92 15.87
C PHE A 308 -1.68 5.71 15.00
N ARG A 309 -1.73 4.52 15.57
CA ARG A 309 -1.44 3.24 14.90
C ARG A 309 -2.20 2.15 15.60
N GLU A 310 -3.42 1.92 15.19
CA GLU A 310 -4.33 0.98 15.87
C GLU A 310 -5.05 0.09 14.87
N ILE A 311 -5.53 -1.04 15.34
CA ILE A 311 -6.52 -1.87 14.66
C ILE A 311 -7.86 -1.57 15.33
N LEU A 312 -8.79 -1.05 14.53
CA LEU A 312 -10.15 -0.68 14.94
C LEU A 312 -11.15 -1.72 14.46
#